data_f5abdd5fd19dee83045711aca9982cb7
#
_entry.id   f5abdd5fd19dee83045711aca9982cb7
#
_cell.length_a   1.000
_cell.length_b   1.000
_cell.length_c   1.000
_cell.angle_alpha   90.00
_cell.angle_beta   90.00
_cell.angle_gamma   90.00
#
_symmetry.space_group_name_H-M   'P 1'
#
loop_
_entity.id
_entity.type
_entity.pdbx_description
1 polymer ?
#
loop_
_entity_poly.entity_id
_entity_poly.type
_entity_poly.pdbx_seq_one_letter_code
_entity_poly.pdbx_strand_id
1 'polypeptide(L)'
;MTFETPKKEIPFMKKLDALHLIGGRRFLLAVETSHEKDDYQKYEDLRQEIWGEPTDHMAGLRNMLCENYFDRGSSLFTAVFVEDSEGRFSKDYEHLVGFSYGFVGVQDKKTGFRSLANCHFYSQYLGIKKGFQNLGLGVLTKEFQKRAVLDLMGVDTITCTYDPMVGVNAHRNIHRLGMTVLEYRKAYYQDFGGELNRIDVPSDRLFVSWNLTGRIQRHPYDLEGLLQSDHLVIRSEVSEIQGKTGPVCLEIVTDVHPDWDREYALVEIPFDFYGMLEQTDVPEKNVRQIPLDWRLATRQVFRTLLKRGYKVIDFRIHQDKDRKRDFYVLKN
;
A
#
# COMPACT_ATOMS: atom_id res chain seq x y z
N MET A 1 16.74 40.22 -3.29
CA MET A 1 15.46 40.53 -2.60
C MET A 1 14.53 39.37 -2.86
N THR A 2 14.44 38.45 -1.91
CA THR A 2 13.49 37.33 -1.92
C THR A 2 12.17 37.88 -1.41
N PHE A 3 11.19 38.03 -2.30
CA PHE A 3 9.83 38.32 -1.90
C PHE A 3 9.25 37.07 -1.23
N GLU A 4 9.24 37.03 0.09
CA GLU A 4 8.38 36.13 0.84
C GLU A 4 6.92 36.57 0.59
N THR A 5 6.22 35.80 -0.22
CA THR A 5 4.74 35.87 -0.26
C THR A 5 4.23 35.61 1.16
N PRO A 6 3.35 36.44 1.71
CA PRO A 6 2.82 36.22 3.05
C PRO A 6 2.16 34.84 3.09
N LYS A 7 2.63 33.97 4.00
CA LYS A 7 2.00 32.69 4.29
C LYS A 7 0.56 32.98 4.68
N LYS A 8 -0.41 32.80 3.78
CA LYS A 8 -1.83 32.82 4.16
C LYS A 8 -1.97 31.76 5.26
N GLU A 9 -2.25 32.21 6.47
CA GLU A 9 -2.52 31.32 7.60
C GLU A 9 -3.71 30.44 7.25
N ILE A 10 -3.56 29.12 7.48
CA ILE A 10 -4.64 28.15 7.33
C ILE A 10 -5.37 28.14 8.69
N PRO A 11 -6.60 28.67 8.80
CA PRO A 11 -7.23 28.96 10.10
C PRO A 11 -7.42 27.72 11.01
N PHE A 12 -7.48 26.52 10.43
CA PHE A 12 -7.71 25.27 11.15
C PHE A 12 -6.46 24.39 11.31
N MET A 13 -5.28 24.86 10.85
CA MET A 13 -4.03 24.12 10.96
C MET A 13 -3.59 23.99 12.41
N LYS A 14 -3.25 22.76 12.83
CA LYS A 14 -2.80 22.44 14.18
C LYS A 14 -1.30 22.20 14.20
N LYS A 15 -0.71 22.14 15.43
CA LYS A 15 0.75 21.96 15.62
C LYS A 15 1.32 20.71 14.94
N LEU A 16 0.56 19.63 14.90
CA LEU A 16 0.99 18.36 14.28
C LEU A 16 0.87 18.39 12.77
N ASP A 17 -0.03 19.19 12.22
CA ASP A 17 -0.33 19.21 10.80
C ASP A 17 0.89 19.65 9.98
N ALA A 18 0.97 19.18 8.74
CA ALA A 18 2.11 19.41 7.85
C ALA A 18 1.66 19.94 6.49
N LEU A 19 2.29 21.03 6.06
CA LEU A 19 2.07 21.63 4.74
C LEU A 19 3.21 21.26 3.80
N HIS A 20 2.89 20.74 2.61
CA HIS A 20 3.84 20.38 1.58
C HIS A 20 3.52 21.07 0.27
N LEU A 21 4.56 21.51 -0.45
CA LEU A 21 4.46 22.06 -1.81
C LEU A 21 4.96 21.01 -2.80
N ILE A 22 4.10 20.56 -3.72
CA ILE A 22 4.39 19.52 -4.70
C ILE A 22 3.85 19.98 -6.06
N GLY A 23 4.70 20.09 -7.06
CA GLY A 23 4.29 20.50 -8.41
C GLY A 23 3.56 21.85 -8.47
N GLY A 24 3.91 22.79 -7.58
CA GLY A 24 3.27 24.12 -7.49
C GLY A 24 1.95 24.14 -6.71
N ARG A 25 1.46 23.02 -6.20
CA ARG A 25 0.25 22.94 -5.36
C ARG A 25 0.62 22.64 -3.90
N ARG A 26 -0.12 23.25 -2.98
CA ARG A 26 0.04 22.98 -1.55
C ARG A 26 -0.90 21.86 -1.10
N PHE A 27 -0.36 20.98 -0.27
CA PHE A 27 -1.08 19.87 0.34
C PHE A 27 -0.95 19.95 1.86
N LEU A 28 -2.08 19.90 2.55
CA LEU A 28 -2.16 19.88 4.00
C LEU A 28 -2.43 18.45 4.47
N LEU A 29 -1.51 17.90 5.27
CA LEU A 29 -1.71 16.64 5.98
C LEU A 29 -2.14 16.97 7.41
N ALA A 30 -3.30 16.45 7.82
CA ALA A 30 -3.89 16.75 9.10
C ALA A 30 -4.48 15.50 9.78
N VAL A 31 -4.52 15.50 11.11
CA VAL A 31 -5.26 14.49 11.89
C VAL A 31 -6.71 14.93 11.99
N GLU A 32 -7.66 14.01 11.71
CA GLU A 32 -9.07 14.26 12.00
C GLU A 32 -9.32 14.20 13.51
N THR A 33 -9.94 15.24 14.01
CA THR A 33 -10.20 15.42 15.45
C THR A 33 -11.65 15.74 15.75
N SER A 34 -12.52 15.68 14.74
CA SER A 34 -13.95 15.86 14.95
C SER A 34 -14.54 14.68 15.73
N HIS A 35 -15.63 14.97 16.43
CA HIS A 35 -16.49 13.99 17.09
C HIS A 35 -17.88 13.97 16.44
N GLU A 36 -18.06 14.71 15.35
CA GLU A 36 -19.31 14.78 14.62
C GLU A 36 -19.32 13.73 13.51
N LYS A 37 -20.39 12.95 13.44
CA LYS A 37 -20.54 11.87 12.45
C LYS A 37 -20.38 12.37 11.01
N ASP A 38 -20.95 13.51 10.73
CA ASP A 38 -21.00 14.04 9.36
C ASP A 38 -19.62 14.43 8.83
N ASP A 39 -18.68 14.78 9.71
CA ASP A 39 -17.30 15.06 9.33
C ASP A 39 -16.54 13.84 8.80
N TYR A 40 -17.03 12.62 9.07
CA TYR A 40 -16.44 11.36 8.61
C TYR A 40 -17.02 10.83 7.30
N GLN A 41 -18.19 11.34 6.85
CA GLN A 41 -18.82 10.89 5.60
C GLN A 41 -17.87 11.07 4.40
N LYS A 42 -17.11 12.15 4.34
CA LYS A 42 -16.13 12.41 3.29
C LYS A 42 -15.06 11.31 3.12
N TYR A 43 -14.68 10.63 4.21
CA TYR A 43 -13.71 9.53 4.14
C TYR A 43 -14.33 8.27 3.54
N GLU A 44 -15.60 8.01 3.83
CA GLU A 44 -16.32 6.91 3.21
C GLU A 44 -16.57 7.17 1.73
N ASP A 45 -16.95 8.38 1.37
CA ASP A 45 -17.15 8.76 -0.03
C ASP A 45 -15.84 8.58 -0.83
N LEU A 46 -14.70 9.02 -0.26
CA LEU A 46 -13.40 8.81 -0.88
C LEU A 46 -12.98 7.34 -0.90
N ARG A 47 -13.33 6.56 0.15
CA ARG A 47 -13.09 5.11 0.16
C ARG A 47 -13.85 4.43 -0.99
N GLN A 48 -15.12 4.76 -1.16
CA GLN A 48 -15.95 4.23 -2.25
C GLN A 48 -15.40 4.65 -3.63
N GLU A 49 -14.97 5.90 -3.79
CA GLU A 49 -14.34 6.36 -5.05
C GLU A 49 -13.08 5.55 -5.39
N ILE A 50 -12.27 5.15 -4.39
CA ILE A 50 -10.99 4.46 -4.62
C ILE A 50 -11.15 2.94 -4.78
N TRP A 51 -11.98 2.30 -3.94
CA TRP A 51 -12.11 0.83 -3.87
C TRP A 51 -13.43 0.28 -4.36
N GLY A 52 -14.39 1.14 -4.69
CA GLY A 52 -15.75 0.75 -5.04
C GLY A 52 -16.59 0.37 -3.81
N GLU A 53 -17.83 -0.02 -4.05
CA GLU A 53 -18.69 -0.56 -3.01
C GLU A 53 -18.22 -1.97 -2.62
N PRO A 54 -18.09 -2.25 -1.32
CA PRO A 54 -17.71 -3.58 -0.89
C PRO A 54 -18.85 -4.58 -1.21
N THR A 55 -18.48 -5.70 -1.81
CA THR A 55 -19.39 -6.85 -1.93
C THR A 55 -19.59 -7.56 -0.59
N ASP A 56 -18.76 -7.23 0.40
CA ASP A 56 -18.81 -7.74 1.75
C ASP A 56 -19.53 -6.74 2.66
N HIS A 57 -20.71 -7.13 3.15
CA HIS A 57 -21.51 -6.35 4.11
C HIS A 57 -20.81 -6.11 5.45
N MET A 58 -19.72 -6.82 5.74
CA MET A 58 -18.91 -6.66 6.95
C MET A 58 -17.87 -5.53 6.84
N ALA A 59 -17.54 -5.08 5.64
CA ALA A 59 -16.52 -4.05 5.38
C ALA A 59 -17.06 -2.61 5.45
N GLY A 60 -18.14 -2.38 6.15
CA GLY A 60 -18.85 -1.09 6.10
C GLY A 60 -18.24 0.00 6.96
N LEU A 61 -18.59 1.22 6.62
CA LEU A 61 -18.44 2.51 7.28
C LEU A 61 -18.58 2.46 8.80
N ARG A 62 -19.48 1.61 9.28
CA ARG A 62 -19.86 1.51 10.68
C ARG A 62 -18.69 1.21 11.61
N ASN A 63 -17.74 0.37 11.18
CA ASN A 63 -16.60 -0.01 12.01
C ASN A 63 -15.54 1.09 12.08
N MET A 64 -15.31 1.82 10.99
CA MET A 64 -14.38 2.96 10.99
C MET A 64 -14.91 4.12 11.82
N LEU A 65 -16.21 4.41 11.74
CA LEU A 65 -16.82 5.52 12.47
C LEU A 65 -16.96 5.25 13.97
N CYS A 66 -17.35 4.02 14.35
CA CYS A 66 -17.66 3.70 15.74
C CYS A 66 -16.50 4.01 16.68
N GLU A 67 -15.28 3.67 16.30
CA GLU A 67 -14.12 3.84 17.18
C GLU A 67 -13.68 5.30 17.33
N ASN A 68 -13.80 6.10 16.28
CA ASN A 68 -13.47 7.52 16.37
C ASN A 68 -14.62 8.36 16.92
N TYR A 69 -15.83 8.02 16.54
CA TYR A 69 -17.03 8.79 16.87
C TYR A 69 -17.55 8.47 18.27
N PHE A 70 -17.58 7.20 18.67
CA PHE A 70 -18.13 6.80 19.97
C PHE A 70 -17.07 6.68 21.05
N ASP A 71 -15.86 6.27 20.75
CA ASP A 71 -14.86 5.91 21.76
C ASP A 71 -13.48 6.52 21.50
N ARG A 72 -13.33 7.68 21.14
CA ARG A 72 -12.11 8.53 21.04
C ARG A 72 -10.73 7.84 21.20
N GLY A 73 -10.66 6.52 21.30
CA GLY A 73 -9.55 5.86 21.97
C GLY A 73 -8.47 5.29 21.07
N SER A 74 -8.83 4.32 20.22
CA SER A 74 -7.82 3.46 19.61
C SER A 74 -7.55 3.75 18.14
N SER A 75 -8.39 4.53 17.47
CA SER A 75 -8.29 4.79 16.04
C SER A 75 -7.75 6.17 15.69
N LEU A 76 -7.21 6.29 14.49
CA LEU A 76 -6.64 7.51 13.95
C LEU A 76 -6.94 7.64 12.47
N PHE A 77 -7.58 8.76 12.09
CA PHE A 77 -7.68 9.21 10.70
C PHE A 77 -6.64 10.28 10.42
N THR A 78 -5.95 10.17 9.30
CA THR A 78 -5.13 11.25 8.75
C THR A 78 -5.66 11.61 7.37
N ALA A 79 -5.81 12.89 7.09
CA ALA A 79 -6.33 13.43 5.84
C ALA A 79 -5.25 14.14 5.04
N VAL A 80 -5.39 14.13 3.73
CA VAL A 80 -4.61 14.94 2.80
C VAL A 80 -5.56 15.86 2.06
N PHE A 81 -5.48 17.15 2.32
CA PHE A 81 -6.25 18.17 1.63
C PHE A 81 -5.38 18.91 0.63
N VAL A 82 -5.97 19.31 -0.51
CA VAL A 82 -5.32 20.16 -1.52
C VAL A 82 -5.93 21.54 -1.49
N GLU A 83 -5.14 22.59 -1.77
CA GLU A 83 -5.67 23.94 -1.96
C GLU A 83 -6.51 24.06 -3.24
N ASP A 84 -7.48 24.98 -3.22
CA ASP A 84 -8.23 25.38 -4.40
C ASP A 84 -7.43 26.34 -5.32
N SER A 85 -8.04 26.78 -6.41
CA SER A 85 -7.43 27.71 -7.37
C SER A 85 -7.11 29.09 -6.78
N GLU A 86 -7.73 29.45 -5.64
CA GLU A 86 -7.47 30.71 -4.93
C GLU A 86 -6.48 30.54 -3.77
N GLY A 87 -5.91 29.32 -3.62
CA GLY A 87 -4.96 28.98 -2.58
C GLY A 87 -5.59 28.83 -1.18
N ARG A 88 -6.87 28.48 -1.10
CA ARG A 88 -7.59 28.24 0.16
C ARG A 88 -7.67 26.75 0.43
N PHE A 89 -7.74 26.40 1.70
CA PHE A 89 -7.99 25.04 2.16
C PHE A 89 -9.37 24.96 2.83
N SER A 90 -10.07 23.85 2.57
CA SER A 90 -11.25 23.43 3.33
C SER A 90 -11.06 21.98 3.78
N LYS A 91 -11.82 21.56 4.80
CA LYS A 91 -11.90 20.17 5.25
C LYS A 91 -12.99 19.38 4.56
N ASP A 92 -13.62 19.93 3.54
CA ASP A 92 -14.70 19.30 2.78
C ASP A 92 -14.15 18.22 1.83
N TYR A 93 -15.06 17.39 1.33
CA TYR A 93 -14.75 16.31 0.38
C TYR A 93 -14.03 16.78 -0.89
N GLU A 94 -14.38 17.96 -1.40
CA GLU A 94 -13.79 18.51 -2.63
C GLU A 94 -12.29 18.77 -2.51
N HIS A 95 -11.82 19.12 -1.31
CA HIS A 95 -10.41 19.33 -1.00
C HIS A 95 -9.70 18.05 -0.56
N LEU A 96 -10.45 17.00 -0.17
CA LEU A 96 -9.90 15.74 0.30
C LEU A 96 -9.39 14.90 -0.87
N VAL A 97 -8.08 14.68 -0.94
CA VAL A 97 -7.41 13.92 -2.02
C VAL A 97 -6.76 12.64 -1.54
N GLY A 98 -6.73 12.40 -0.25
CA GLY A 98 -6.22 11.17 0.32
C GLY A 98 -6.50 11.06 1.82
N PHE A 99 -6.45 9.82 2.31
CA PHE A 99 -6.55 9.58 3.74
C PHE A 99 -5.84 8.29 4.14
N SER A 100 -5.56 8.15 5.43
CA SER A 100 -5.28 6.87 6.05
C SER A 100 -6.10 6.69 7.31
N TYR A 101 -6.40 5.43 7.61
CA TYR A 101 -7.10 5.01 8.81
C TYR A 101 -6.43 3.80 9.43
N GLY A 102 -6.43 3.74 10.73
CA GLY A 102 -5.96 2.59 11.49
C GLY A 102 -6.33 2.70 12.97
N PHE A 103 -5.98 1.66 13.71
CA PHE A 103 -6.29 1.55 15.15
C PHE A 103 -5.21 0.76 15.89
N VAL A 104 -5.14 0.96 17.20
CA VAL A 104 -4.21 0.22 18.05
C VAL A 104 -4.77 -1.18 18.34
N GLY A 105 -3.93 -2.19 18.13
CA GLY A 105 -4.19 -3.58 18.45
C GLY A 105 -3.07 -4.19 19.29
N VAL A 106 -3.23 -5.47 19.64
CA VAL A 106 -2.24 -6.24 20.39
C VAL A 106 -1.74 -7.43 19.58
N GLN A 107 -0.45 -7.74 19.68
CA GLN A 107 0.16 -8.88 19.00
C GLN A 107 -0.25 -10.20 19.65
N ASP A 108 -0.21 -10.25 20.98
CA ASP A 108 -0.63 -11.38 21.79
C ASP A 108 -1.77 -10.99 22.74
N LYS A 109 -2.92 -11.62 22.55
CA LYS A 109 -4.12 -11.38 23.36
C LYS A 109 -3.96 -11.79 24.84
N LYS A 110 -3.06 -12.72 25.16
CA LYS A 110 -2.80 -13.13 26.54
C LYS A 110 -2.10 -12.01 27.32
N THR A 111 -1.16 -11.34 26.67
CA THR A 111 -0.48 -10.16 27.21
C THR A 111 -1.41 -8.94 27.20
N GLY A 112 -2.22 -8.81 26.15
CA GLY A 112 -3.16 -7.68 26.00
C GLY A 112 -2.45 -6.34 26.04
N PHE A 113 -3.11 -5.30 26.55
CA PHE A 113 -2.56 -3.94 26.70
C PHE A 113 -1.67 -3.74 27.94
N ARG A 114 -1.30 -4.82 28.66
CA ARG A 114 -0.44 -4.72 29.86
C ARG A 114 1.00 -4.30 29.53
N SER A 115 1.40 -4.39 28.26
CA SER A 115 2.73 -4.01 27.79
C SER A 115 2.62 -3.23 26.49
N LEU A 116 3.19 -2.03 26.43
CA LEU A 116 3.27 -1.25 25.19
C LEU A 116 4.06 -1.97 24.09
N ALA A 117 5.06 -2.77 24.45
CA ALA A 117 5.81 -3.59 23.49
C ALA A 117 4.93 -4.65 22.79
N ASN A 118 3.77 -4.97 23.35
CA ASN A 118 2.77 -5.85 22.74
C ASN A 118 1.76 -5.10 21.85
N CYS A 119 1.79 -3.75 21.87
CA CYS A 119 0.89 -2.93 21.08
C CYS A 119 1.48 -2.63 19.71
N HIS A 120 0.62 -2.53 18.73
CA HIS A 120 0.97 -2.02 17.40
C HIS A 120 -0.19 -1.21 16.84
N PHE A 121 0.09 -0.26 15.98
CA PHE A 121 -0.93 0.43 15.22
C PHE A 121 -1.16 -0.33 13.90
N TYR A 122 -2.36 -0.88 13.70
CA TYR A 122 -2.74 -1.52 12.45
C TYR A 122 -3.26 -0.48 11.46
N SER A 123 -2.46 -0.14 10.45
CA SER A 123 -2.85 0.78 9.39
C SER A 123 -3.68 0.02 8.34
N GLN A 124 -4.99 0.16 8.43
CA GLN A 124 -5.95 -0.62 7.64
C GLN A 124 -6.14 -0.04 6.24
N TYR A 125 -6.37 1.27 6.13
CA TYR A 125 -6.57 1.96 4.86
C TYR A 125 -5.49 3.02 4.63
N LEU A 126 -5.08 3.16 3.38
CA LEU A 126 -4.38 4.30 2.84
C LEU A 126 -4.78 4.43 1.38
N GLY A 127 -5.43 5.52 1.03
CA GLY A 127 -5.89 5.82 -0.32
C GLY A 127 -5.53 7.22 -0.76
N ILE A 128 -5.18 7.37 -2.04
CA ILE A 128 -4.96 8.64 -2.72
C ILE A 128 -5.84 8.64 -3.96
N LYS A 129 -6.63 9.69 -4.13
CA LYS A 129 -7.52 9.94 -5.26
C LYS A 129 -6.77 9.82 -6.58
N LYS A 130 -7.36 9.18 -7.61
CA LYS A 130 -6.69 8.81 -8.87
C LYS A 130 -5.92 9.98 -9.51
N GLY A 131 -6.51 11.17 -9.57
CA GLY A 131 -5.87 12.36 -10.15
C GLY A 131 -4.67 12.93 -9.35
N PHE A 132 -4.39 12.40 -8.15
CA PHE A 132 -3.32 12.84 -7.25
C PHE A 132 -2.31 11.73 -6.94
N GLN A 133 -2.40 10.61 -7.63
CA GLN A 133 -1.42 9.54 -7.53
C GLN A 133 -0.09 9.93 -8.18
N ASN A 134 0.97 9.17 -7.91
CA ASN A 134 2.33 9.40 -8.43
C ASN A 134 3.02 10.73 -8.03
N LEU A 135 2.40 11.51 -7.13
CA LEU A 135 2.99 12.73 -6.55
C LEU A 135 3.77 12.48 -5.24
N GLY A 136 3.95 11.22 -4.85
CA GLY A 136 4.60 10.87 -3.57
C GLY A 136 3.70 11.01 -2.33
N LEU A 137 2.43 11.41 -2.48
CA LEU A 137 1.50 11.64 -1.36
C LEU A 137 1.32 10.40 -0.48
N GLY A 138 1.35 9.19 -1.05
CA GLY A 138 1.24 7.96 -0.28
C GLY A 138 2.39 7.75 0.71
N VAL A 139 3.62 8.16 0.36
CA VAL A 139 4.79 8.13 1.27
C VAL A 139 4.62 9.21 2.35
N LEU A 140 4.29 10.44 1.94
CA LEU A 140 4.09 11.56 2.88
C LEU A 140 2.98 11.26 3.89
N THR A 141 1.87 10.65 3.45
CA THR A 141 0.78 10.22 4.34
C THR A 141 1.27 9.20 5.36
N LYS A 142 2.10 8.23 4.94
CA LYS A 142 2.70 7.26 5.87
C LYS A 142 3.66 7.90 6.86
N GLU A 143 4.53 8.79 6.42
CA GLU A 143 5.44 9.53 7.30
C GLU A 143 4.68 10.44 8.29
N PHE A 144 3.59 11.05 7.85
CA PHE A 144 2.70 11.81 8.71
C PHE A 144 1.98 10.88 9.73
N GLN A 145 1.44 9.74 9.26
CA GLN A 145 0.83 8.72 10.13
C GLN A 145 1.83 8.23 11.19
N LYS A 146 3.09 7.99 10.81
CA LYS A 146 4.17 7.63 11.75
C LYS A 146 4.29 8.65 12.88
N ARG A 147 4.41 9.94 12.55
CA ARG A 147 4.51 11.01 13.57
C ARG A 147 3.27 11.03 14.47
N ALA A 148 2.08 10.98 13.86
CA ALA A 148 0.83 11.02 14.61
C ALA A 148 0.66 9.81 15.54
N VAL A 149 1.08 8.61 15.12
CA VAL A 149 1.05 7.40 15.96
C VAL A 149 2.03 7.51 17.13
N LEU A 150 3.26 8.00 16.88
CA LEU A 150 4.24 8.21 17.94
C LEU A 150 3.77 9.26 18.95
N ASP A 151 3.29 10.41 18.47
CA ASP A 151 2.98 11.57 19.31
C ASP A 151 1.64 11.42 20.06
N LEU A 152 0.63 10.80 19.45
CA LEU A 152 -0.73 10.71 20.00
C LEU A 152 -1.04 9.36 20.63
N MET A 153 -0.47 8.26 20.13
CA MET A 153 -0.77 6.91 20.59
C MET A 153 0.36 6.30 21.45
N GLY A 154 1.57 6.86 21.37
CA GLY A 154 2.74 6.34 22.09
C GLY A 154 3.18 4.95 21.65
N VAL A 155 2.79 4.51 20.44
CA VAL A 155 3.09 3.19 19.87
C VAL A 155 4.24 3.34 18.86
N ASP A 156 5.24 2.49 18.95
CA ASP A 156 6.45 2.52 18.13
C ASP A 156 6.45 1.58 16.91
N THR A 157 5.36 0.87 16.70
CA THR A 157 5.23 -0.11 15.64
C THR A 157 3.93 0.08 14.86
N ILE A 158 4.05 0.23 13.54
CA ILE A 158 2.92 0.15 12.61
C ILE A 158 2.96 -1.20 11.90
N THR A 159 1.81 -1.87 11.80
CA THR A 159 1.61 -3.03 10.93
C THR A 159 0.57 -2.73 9.86
N CYS A 160 0.68 -3.37 8.72
CA CYS A 160 -0.34 -3.31 7.67
C CYS A 160 -0.26 -4.53 6.76
N THR A 161 -1.23 -4.66 5.87
CA THR A 161 -1.19 -5.64 4.78
C THR A 161 -1.25 -4.92 3.44
N TYR A 162 -0.64 -5.52 2.42
CA TYR A 162 -0.79 -5.07 1.04
C TYR A 162 -0.70 -6.24 0.06
N ASP A 163 -1.24 -6.07 -1.13
CA ASP A 163 -1.15 -7.07 -2.20
C ASP A 163 0.28 -7.17 -2.72
N PRO A 164 0.93 -8.35 -2.65
CA PRO A 164 2.32 -8.52 -3.11
C PRO A 164 2.54 -8.23 -4.60
N MET A 165 1.51 -8.27 -5.43
CA MET A 165 1.62 -8.00 -6.86
C MET A 165 1.44 -6.52 -7.22
N VAL A 166 1.23 -5.63 -6.25
CA VAL A 166 1.09 -4.19 -6.47
C VAL A 166 2.41 -3.48 -6.20
N GLY A 167 3.19 -3.24 -7.26
CA GLY A 167 4.55 -2.68 -7.21
C GLY A 167 4.65 -1.34 -6.47
N VAL A 168 3.69 -0.43 -6.65
CA VAL A 168 3.66 0.87 -5.94
C VAL A 168 3.58 0.70 -4.42
N ASN A 169 2.83 -0.30 -3.94
CA ASN A 169 2.72 -0.61 -2.52
C ASN A 169 4.00 -1.28 -1.99
N ALA A 170 4.56 -2.20 -2.76
CA ALA A 170 5.81 -2.87 -2.43
C ALA A 170 6.98 -1.86 -2.35
N HIS A 171 7.13 -1.03 -3.37
CA HIS A 171 8.16 0.02 -3.39
C HIS A 171 8.02 0.99 -2.22
N ARG A 172 6.79 1.47 -1.93
CA ARG A 172 6.57 2.35 -0.78
C ARG A 172 6.92 1.66 0.53
N ASN A 173 6.37 0.47 0.79
CA ASN A 173 6.46 -0.16 2.10
C ASN A 173 7.85 -0.77 2.35
N ILE A 174 8.42 -1.47 1.36
CA ILE A 174 9.71 -2.15 1.52
C ILE A 174 10.87 -1.21 1.22
N HIS A 175 10.89 -0.64 0.00
CA HIS A 175 12.05 0.17 -0.42
C HIS A 175 12.11 1.53 0.29
N ARG A 176 11.01 2.30 0.31
CA ARG A 176 11.00 3.66 0.86
C ARG A 176 10.97 3.69 2.38
N LEU A 177 10.09 2.90 2.99
CA LEU A 177 9.82 2.92 4.44
C LEU A 177 10.61 1.86 5.22
N GLY A 178 11.21 0.87 4.54
CA GLY A 178 12.00 -0.18 5.19
C GLY A 178 11.20 -1.11 6.08
N MET A 179 9.94 -1.38 5.72
CA MET A 179 9.10 -2.32 6.46
C MET A 179 9.62 -3.75 6.30
N THR A 180 9.50 -4.54 7.35
CA THR A 180 9.87 -5.95 7.37
C THR A 180 8.65 -6.81 7.04
N VAL A 181 8.79 -7.76 6.12
CA VAL A 181 7.78 -8.77 5.84
C VAL A 181 7.78 -9.81 6.96
N LEU A 182 6.64 -9.98 7.62
CA LEU A 182 6.43 -10.95 8.69
C LEU A 182 5.81 -12.24 8.18
N GLU A 183 4.85 -12.15 7.25
CA GLU A 183 4.04 -13.28 6.84
C GLU A 183 3.44 -13.06 5.45
N TYR A 184 3.26 -14.16 4.70
CA TYR A 184 2.43 -14.21 3.50
C TYR A 184 1.07 -14.82 3.84
N ARG A 185 -0.01 -14.06 3.73
CA ARG A 185 -1.38 -14.46 4.06
C ARG A 185 -2.19 -14.78 2.81
N LYS A 186 -2.60 -16.03 2.68
CA LYS A 186 -3.38 -16.54 1.55
C LYS A 186 -4.85 -16.11 1.68
N ALA A 187 -5.44 -15.62 0.59
CA ALA A 187 -6.86 -15.28 0.48
C ALA A 187 -7.40 -14.51 1.70
N TYR A 188 -6.65 -13.51 2.15
CA TYR A 188 -6.85 -12.85 3.45
C TYR A 188 -8.23 -12.19 3.58
N TYR A 189 -8.73 -11.62 2.51
CA TYR A 189 -10.06 -11.02 2.46
C TYR A 189 -11.11 -11.92 1.76
N GLN A 190 -10.77 -13.19 1.54
CA GLN A 190 -11.65 -14.17 0.86
C GLN A 190 -12.20 -13.64 -0.46
N ASP A 191 -13.54 -13.58 -0.61
CA ASP A 191 -14.24 -13.18 -1.84
C ASP A 191 -14.40 -11.65 -1.96
N PHE A 192 -13.40 -10.89 -1.53
CA PHE A 192 -13.41 -9.43 -1.61
C PHE A 192 -13.29 -8.97 -3.07
N GLY A 193 -14.40 -8.56 -3.65
CA GLY A 193 -14.48 -7.88 -4.95
C GLY A 193 -14.44 -6.36 -4.80
N GLY A 194 -14.35 -5.65 -5.91
CA GLY A 194 -14.34 -4.17 -5.98
C GLY A 194 -13.51 -3.69 -7.16
N GLU A 195 -13.31 -2.38 -7.27
CA GLU A 195 -12.56 -1.75 -8.38
C GLU A 195 -11.12 -2.27 -8.52
N LEU A 196 -10.49 -2.66 -7.41
CA LEU A 196 -9.09 -3.08 -7.37
C LEU A 196 -8.92 -4.60 -7.18
N ASN A 197 -10.00 -5.37 -7.19
CA ASN A 197 -9.95 -6.81 -6.98
C ASN A 197 -10.99 -7.51 -7.85
N ARG A 198 -10.63 -8.67 -8.34
CA ARG A 198 -11.54 -9.56 -9.08
C ARG A 198 -11.81 -10.80 -8.24
N ILE A 199 -13.08 -11.22 -8.09
CA ILE A 199 -13.50 -12.32 -7.19
C ILE A 199 -12.80 -13.64 -7.54
N ASP A 200 -12.53 -13.89 -8.82
CA ASP A 200 -11.86 -15.11 -9.28
C ASP A 200 -10.33 -15.08 -9.08
N VAL A 201 -9.76 -13.97 -8.59
CA VAL A 201 -8.34 -13.85 -8.22
C VAL A 201 -8.19 -13.63 -6.72
N PRO A 202 -7.71 -14.63 -5.95
CA PRO A 202 -7.64 -14.55 -4.51
C PRO A 202 -6.85 -13.34 -3.99
N SER A 203 -7.33 -12.73 -2.90
CA SER A 203 -6.76 -11.53 -2.29
C SER A 203 -5.61 -11.85 -1.31
N ASP A 204 -4.49 -12.39 -1.81
CA ASP A 204 -3.31 -12.64 -0.96
C ASP A 204 -2.67 -11.34 -0.47
N ARG A 205 -2.04 -11.37 0.70
CA ARG A 205 -1.41 -10.21 1.32
C ARG A 205 -0.04 -10.54 1.91
N LEU A 206 0.90 -9.61 1.80
CA LEU A 206 2.04 -9.55 2.68
C LEU A 206 1.66 -8.77 3.94
N PHE A 207 1.87 -9.38 5.10
CA PHE A 207 1.75 -8.71 6.39
C PHE A 207 3.11 -8.17 6.78
N VAL A 208 3.19 -6.86 7.02
CA VAL A 208 4.44 -6.15 7.26
C VAL A 208 4.41 -5.36 8.55
N SER A 209 5.59 -5.13 9.11
CA SER A 209 5.82 -4.34 10.31
C SER A 209 6.81 -3.20 10.01
N TRP A 210 6.53 -2.03 10.55
CA TRP A 210 7.38 -0.86 10.48
C TRP A 210 7.76 -0.41 11.89
N ASN A 211 9.04 -0.53 12.23
CA ASN A 211 9.58 0.04 13.46
C ASN A 211 9.78 1.55 13.25
N LEU A 212 9.01 2.37 13.98
CA LEU A 212 8.92 3.81 13.78
C LEU A 212 10.13 4.57 14.33
N THR A 213 10.82 4.00 15.31
CA THR A 213 12.00 4.59 15.97
C THR A 213 13.32 4.05 15.41
N GLY A 214 13.26 2.93 14.67
CA GLY A 214 14.41 2.28 14.08
C GLY A 214 14.94 3.00 12.83
N ARG A 215 16.21 2.75 12.52
CA ARG A 215 16.80 3.16 11.23
C ARG A 215 16.45 2.14 10.16
N ILE A 216 16.24 2.60 8.92
CA ILE A 216 16.05 1.71 7.78
C ILE A 216 17.35 0.93 7.55
N GLN A 217 17.28 -0.39 7.66
CA GLN A 217 18.42 -1.25 7.34
C GLN A 217 18.48 -1.44 5.82
N ARG A 218 19.63 -1.12 5.24
CA ARG A 218 19.90 -1.35 3.82
C ARG A 218 20.92 -2.47 3.70
N HIS A 219 20.58 -3.48 2.92
CA HIS A 219 21.48 -4.58 2.62
C HIS A 219 22.17 -4.29 1.28
N PRO A 220 23.52 -4.28 1.22
CA PRO A 220 24.21 -4.13 -0.07
C PRO A 220 23.99 -5.38 -0.92
N TYR A 221 23.67 -5.21 -2.18
CA TYR A 221 23.59 -6.26 -3.21
C TYR A 221 23.75 -5.61 -4.60
N ASP A 222 24.12 -6.41 -5.57
CA ASP A 222 24.26 -5.99 -6.96
C ASP A 222 23.08 -6.56 -7.77
N LEU A 223 22.06 -5.71 -8.03
CA LEU A 223 20.88 -6.13 -8.79
C LEU A 223 21.23 -6.57 -10.21
N GLU A 224 22.12 -5.84 -10.89
CA GLU A 224 22.53 -6.16 -12.27
C GLU A 224 23.24 -7.50 -12.32
N GLY A 225 24.17 -7.75 -11.39
CA GLY A 225 24.85 -9.02 -11.26
C GLY A 225 23.89 -10.18 -10.96
N LEU A 226 22.85 -9.95 -10.12
CA LEU A 226 21.82 -10.95 -9.85
C LEU A 226 20.97 -11.26 -11.08
N LEU A 227 20.61 -10.25 -11.87
CA LEU A 227 19.87 -10.44 -13.12
C LEU A 227 20.72 -11.20 -14.16
N GLN A 228 22.00 -10.82 -14.33
CA GLN A 228 22.92 -11.48 -15.27
C GLN A 228 23.22 -12.93 -14.88
N SER A 229 23.32 -13.24 -13.58
CA SER A 229 23.57 -14.58 -13.06
C SER A 229 22.32 -15.41 -12.82
N ASP A 230 21.20 -14.92 -13.36
CA ASP A 230 19.93 -15.63 -13.41
C ASP A 230 19.38 -16.06 -12.02
N HIS A 231 19.07 -15.06 -11.19
CA HIS A 231 18.48 -15.24 -9.87
C HIS A 231 16.94 -15.11 -9.87
N LEU A 232 16.32 -15.17 -11.04
CA LEU A 232 14.87 -15.08 -11.20
C LEU A 232 14.19 -16.39 -10.77
N VAL A 233 13.32 -16.33 -9.78
CA VAL A 233 12.52 -17.47 -9.32
C VAL A 233 11.10 -17.52 -9.92
N ILE A 234 10.65 -16.43 -10.50
CA ILE A 234 9.49 -16.37 -11.41
C ILE A 234 10.02 -15.76 -12.71
N ARG A 235 9.75 -16.41 -13.83
CA ARG A 235 10.07 -15.92 -15.15
C ARG A 235 8.80 -15.53 -15.89
N SER A 236 8.87 -14.46 -16.63
CA SER A 236 7.77 -13.98 -17.46
C SER A 236 8.26 -13.57 -18.84
N GLU A 237 7.36 -13.64 -19.80
CA GLU A 237 7.53 -13.04 -21.12
C GLU A 237 6.38 -12.09 -21.41
N VAL A 238 6.62 -11.10 -22.29
CA VAL A 238 5.58 -10.20 -22.77
C VAL A 238 4.90 -10.83 -23.98
N SER A 239 3.58 -10.94 -23.91
CA SER A 239 2.76 -11.45 -24.99
C SER A 239 1.65 -10.48 -25.33
N GLU A 240 1.38 -10.28 -26.61
CA GLU A 240 0.20 -9.56 -27.09
C GLU A 240 -1.03 -10.46 -26.95
N ILE A 241 -2.03 -9.94 -26.27
CA ILE A 241 -3.32 -10.63 -26.07
C ILE A 241 -4.47 -9.71 -26.49
N GLN A 242 -5.61 -10.30 -26.78
CA GLN A 242 -6.86 -9.56 -26.96
C GLN A 242 -7.47 -9.29 -25.59
N GLY A 243 -7.24 -8.07 -25.07
CA GLY A 243 -7.81 -7.61 -23.81
C GLY A 243 -9.19 -6.99 -23.96
N LYS A 244 -9.74 -6.49 -22.82
CA LYS A 244 -11.08 -5.88 -22.76
C LYS A 244 -11.24 -4.67 -23.67
N THR A 245 -10.18 -3.87 -23.83
CA THR A 245 -10.21 -2.65 -24.66
C THR A 245 -9.51 -2.79 -26.00
N GLY A 246 -9.07 -4.00 -26.39
CA GLY A 246 -8.35 -4.30 -27.62
C GLY A 246 -7.02 -5.02 -27.40
N PRO A 247 -6.13 -5.07 -28.39
CA PRO A 247 -4.81 -5.69 -28.25
C PRO A 247 -4.00 -4.97 -27.15
N VAL A 248 -3.41 -5.74 -26.23
CA VAL A 248 -2.57 -5.24 -25.14
C VAL A 248 -1.41 -6.21 -24.88
N CYS A 249 -0.25 -5.68 -24.53
CA CYS A 249 0.92 -6.47 -24.13
C CYS A 249 0.90 -6.67 -22.61
N LEU A 250 0.89 -7.93 -22.16
CA LEU A 250 0.95 -8.30 -20.73
C LEU A 250 2.11 -9.26 -20.47
N GLU A 251 2.64 -9.20 -19.24
CA GLU A 251 3.58 -10.19 -18.73
C GLU A 251 2.83 -11.49 -18.40
N ILE A 252 3.28 -12.61 -18.97
CA ILE A 252 2.74 -13.94 -18.72
C ILE A 252 3.80 -14.78 -18.03
N VAL A 253 3.43 -15.47 -16.96
CA VAL A 253 4.33 -16.39 -16.25
C VAL A 253 4.69 -17.57 -17.17
N THR A 254 5.98 -17.83 -17.34
CA THR A 254 6.49 -18.94 -18.16
C THR A 254 7.12 -20.04 -17.33
N ASP A 255 7.72 -19.70 -16.19
CA ASP A 255 8.38 -20.68 -15.31
C ASP A 255 8.43 -20.22 -13.85
N VAL A 256 8.47 -21.17 -12.91
CA VAL A 256 8.46 -20.92 -11.47
C VAL A 256 9.40 -21.88 -10.75
N HIS A 257 10.37 -21.35 -9.99
CA HIS A 257 11.37 -22.10 -9.24
C HIS A 257 11.22 -21.95 -7.73
N PRO A 258 10.23 -22.58 -7.08
CA PRO A 258 9.99 -22.41 -5.65
C PRO A 258 11.07 -23.07 -4.77
N ASP A 259 11.76 -24.09 -5.27
CA ASP A 259 12.80 -24.85 -4.56
C ASP A 259 14.20 -24.20 -4.67
N TRP A 260 14.22 -22.86 -4.73
CA TRP A 260 15.43 -22.05 -4.84
C TRP A 260 16.36 -22.23 -3.64
N ASP A 261 17.69 -22.37 -3.89
CA ASP A 261 18.70 -22.71 -2.88
C ASP A 261 19.92 -21.75 -2.85
N ARG A 262 19.94 -20.70 -3.70
CA ARG A 262 21.01 -19.70 -3.71
C ARG A 262 20.76 -18.64 -2.63
N GLU A 263 21.82 -17.91 -2.25
CA GLU A 263 21.77 -16.86 -1.23
C GLU A 263 20.73 -15.78 -1.51
N TYR A 264 20.60 -15.37 -2.79
CA TYR A 264 19.63 -14.36 -3.23
C TYR A 264 18.58 -14.96 -4.16
N ALA A 265 17.37 -14.40 -4.10
CA ALA A 265 16.27 -14.71 -5.00
C ALA A 265 15.61 -13.42 -5.48
N LEU A 266 15.35 -13.31 -6.78
CA LEU A 266 14.58 -12.22 -7.39
C LEU A 266 13.17 -12.75 -7.71
N VAL A 267 12.16 -12.18 -7.06
CA VAL A 267 10.76 -12.52 -7.32
C VAL A 267 10.16 -11.40 -8.18
N GLU A 268 10.00 -11.67 -9.46
CA GLU A 268 9.33 -10.77 -10.39
C GLU A 268 7.83 -10.74 -10.10
N ILE A 269 7.20 -9.57 -10.29
CA ILE A 269 5.76 -9.37 -10.26
C ILE A 269 5.33 -8.56 -11.49
N PRO A 270 4.04 -8.60 -11.90
CA PRO A 270 3.56 -7.76 -12.99
C PRO A 270 3.80 -6.28 -12.68
N PHE A 271 4.24 -5.52 -13.68
CA PHE A 271 4.47 -4.09 -13.52
C PHE A 271 3.17 -3.31 -13.23
N ASP A 272 2.08 -3.66 -13.92
CA ASP A 272 0.75 -3.09 -13.71
C ASP A 272 -0.30 -4.18 -13.45
N PHE A 273 -0.37 -4.63 -12.21
CA PHE A 273 -1.31 -5.68 -11.85
C PHE A 273 -2.78 -5.25 -11.93
N TYR A 274 -3.09 -4.00 -11.63
CA TYR A 274 -4.48 -3.51 -11.73
C TYR A 274 -4.93 -3.39 -13.19
N GLY A 275 -4.08 -2.86 -14.05
CA GLY A 275 -4.33 -2.86 -15.50
C GLY A 275 -4.48 -4.29 -16.05
N MET A 276 -3.65 -5.23 -15.57
CA MET A 276 -3.79 -6.65 -15.94
C MET A 276 -5.15 -7.21 -15.53
N LEU A 277 -5.63 -6.95 -14.30
CA LEU A 277 -6.96 -7.40 -13.85
C LEU A 277 -8.07 -6.84 -14.73
N GLU A 278 -8.00 -5.55 -15.08
CA GLU A 278 -8.98 -4.89 -15.93
C GLU A 278 -8.98 -5.46 -17.34
N GLN A 279 -7.81 -5.55 -17.99
CA GLN A 279 -7.69 -6.00 -19.38
C GLN A 279 -8.01 -7.48 -19.56
N THR A 280 -7.79 -8.30 -18.54
CA THR A 280 -8.09 -9.75 -18.60
C THR A 280 -9.50 -10.11 -18.12
N ASP A 281 -10.35 -9.12 -17.81
CA ASP A 281 -11.76 -9.36 -17.48
C ASP A 281 -12.62 -9.57 -18.73
N VAL A 282 -12.34 -10.68 -19.41
CA VAL A 282 -12.96 -11.10 -20.68
C VAL A 282 -13.47 -12.55 -20.57
N PRO A 283 -14.37 -13.00 -21.46
CA PRO A 283 -14.89 -14.38 -21.46
C PRO A 283 -13.84 -15.45 -21.78
N GLU A 284 -12.79 -15.10 -22.53
CA GLU A 284 -11.74 -16.01 -22.97
C GLU A 284 -10.94 -16.55 -21.78
N LYS A 285 -11.10 -17.84 -21.50
CA LYS A 285 -10.56 -18.48 -20.29
C LYS A 285 -9.04 -18.35 -20.15
N ASN A 286 -8.29 -18.52 -21.24
CA ASN A 286 -6.83 -18.40 -21.24
C ASN A 286 -6.36 -16.99 -20.90
N VAL A 287 -7.05 -15.96 -21.36
CA VAL A 287 -6.76 -14.55 -21.03
C VAL A 287 -7.17 -14.24 -19.59
N ARG A 288 -8.39 -14.66 -19.22
CA ARG A 288 -8.94 -14.45 -17.87
C ARG A 288 -8.10 -15.10 -16.77
N GLN A 289 -7.40 -16.20 -17.10
CA GLN A 289 -6.57 -16.96 -16.16
C GLN A 289 -5.23 -16.25 -15.81
N ILE A 290 -4.71 -15.38 -16.64
CA ILE A 290 -3.37 -14.77 -16.49
C ILE A 290 -3.12 -14.19 -15.08
N PRO A 291 -3.98 -13.36 -14.49
CA PRO A 291 -3.74 -12.83 -13.13
C PRO A 291 -3.76 -13.91 -12.05
N LEU A 292 -4.53 -14.98 -12.24
CA LEU A 292 -4.56 -16.10 -11.31
C LEU A 292 -3.25 -16.91 -11.37
N ASP A 293 -2.68 -17.11 -12.56
CA ASP A 293 -1.39 -17.78 -12.73
C ASP A 293 -0.28 -17.01 -12.00
N TRP A 294 -0.22 -15.70 -12.16
CA TRP A 294 0.66 -14.83 -11.38
C TRP A 294 0.44 -14.95 -9.87
N ARG A 295 -0.83 -14.96 -9.43
CA ARG A 295 -1.19 -15.11 -8.03
C ARG A 295 -0.71 -16.43 -7.46
N LEU A 296 -0.87 -17.53 -8.18
CA LEU A 296 -0.46 -18.86 -7.76
C LEU A 296 1.06 -19.01 -7.74
N ALA A 297 1.76 -18.52 -8.76
CA ALA A 297 3.22 -18.48 -8.82
C ALA A 297 3.82 -17.69 -7.64
N THR A 298 3.35 -16.45 -7.45
CA THR A 298 3.79 -15.57 -6.37
C THR A 298 3.51 -16.19 -4.99
N ARG A 299 2.34 -16.78 -4.78
CA ARG A 299 1.97 -17.49 -3.55
C ARG A 299 2.92 -18.65 -3.26
N GLN A 300 3.16 -19.50 -4.25
CA GLN A 300 4.02 -20.66 -4.12
C GLN A 300 5.43 -20.24 -3.72
N VAL A 301 6.01 -19.30 -4.44
CA VAL A 301 7.37 -18.81 -4.21
C VAL A 301 7.51 -18.16 -2.84
N PHE A 302 6.71 -17.15 -2.51
CA PHE A 302 6.85 -16.48 -1.21
C PHE A 302 6.66 -17.42 -0.03
N ARG A 303 5.65 -18.29 -0.06
CA ARG A 303 5.40 -19.21 1.04
C ARG A 303 6.54 -20.21 1.22
N THR A 304 7.12 -20.70 0.12
CA THR A 304 8.25 -21.63 0.19
C THR A 304 9.51 -20.92 0.69
N LEU A 305 9.88 -19.79 0.10
CA LEU A 305 11.10 -19.09 0.46
C LEU A 305 11.07 -18.54 1.88
N LEU A 306 9.97 -17.90 2.30
CA LEU A 306 9.83 -17.40 3.68
C LEU A 306 9.87 -18.53 4.70
N LYS A 307 9.26 -19.70 4.41
CA LYS A 307 9.35 -20.89 5.28
C LYS A 307 10.78 -21.42 5.39
N ARG A 308 11.59 -21.28 4.35
CA ARG A 308 13.01 -21.69 4.31
C ARG A 308 13.95 -20.66 4.95
N GLY A 309 13.44 -19.56 5.47
CA GLY A 309 14.23 -18.53 6.18
C GLY A 309 14.62 -17.32 5.35
N TYR A 310 14.30 -17.28 4.04
CA TYR A 310 14.54 -16.09 3.23
C TYR A 310 13.76 -14.88 3.78
N LYS A 311 14.40 -13.72 3.71
CA LYS A 311 13.81 -12.45 4.11
C LYS A 311 13.71 -11.53 2.89
N VAL A 312 12.62 -10.82 2.75
CA VAL A 312 12.51 -9.72 1.78
C VAL A 312 13.38 -8.58 2.30
N ILE A 313 14.43 -8.25 1.59
CA ILE A 313 15.40 -7.21 1.98
C ILE A 313 15.24 -5.91 1.20
N ASP A 314 14.65 -5.97 0.01
CA ASP A 314 14.36 -4.78 -0.80
C ASP A 314 13.28 -5.04 -1.86
N PHE A 315 12.83 -3.96 -2.50
CA PHE A 315 11.99 -3.97 -3.70
C PHE A 315 12.54 -2.98 -4.72
N ARG A 316 12.71 -3.40 -5.96
CA ARG A 316 13.33 -2.58 -7.00
C ARG A 316 12.47 -2.54 -8.25
N ILE A 317 12.41 -1.33 -8.83
CA ILE A 317 11.90 -1.09 -10.17
C ILE A 317 13.13 -0.99 -11.07
N HIS A 318 13.26 -1.88 -12.03
CA HIS A 318 14.37 -1.95 -12.95
C HIS A 318 13.92 -1.56 -14.37
N GLN A 319 14.68 -0.71 -15.05
CA GLN A 319 14.45 -0.38 -16.44
C GLN A 319 15.27 -1.32 -17.32
N ASP A 320 14.61 -2.29 -17.95
CA ASP A 320 15.23 -3.22 -18.89
C ASP A 320 14.89 -2.79 -20.32
N LYS A 321 15.85 -2.16 -21.01
CA LYS A 321 15.67 -1.62 -22.37
C LYS A 321 14.36 -0.83 -22.52
N ASP A 322 13.32 -1.48 -23.05
CA ASP A 322 12.06 -0.84 -23.40
C ASP A 322 10.94 -1.07 -22.36
N ARG A 323 11.21 -1.86 -21.30
CA ARG A 323 10.20 -2.13 -20.27
C ARG A 323 10.71 -1.91 -18.85
N LYS A 324 9.78 -1.57 -17.96
CA LYS A 324 10.01 -1.60 -16.52
C LYS A 324 9.67 -2.98 -15.99
N ARG A 325 10.44 -3.45 -15.02
CA ARG A 325 10.24 -4.72 -14.33
C ARG A 325 10.33 -4.50 -12.84
N ASP A 326 9.48 -5.15 -12.10
CA ASP A 326 9.33 -5.03 -10.66
C ASP A 326 9.81 -6.28 -9.94
N PHE A 327 10.76 -6.13 -9.00
CA PHE A 327 11.36 -7.26 -8.29
C PHE A 327 11.37 -7.08 -6.78
N TYR A 328 10.92 -8.09 -6.05
CA TYR A 328 11.37 -8.29 -4.68
C TYR A 328 12.74 -8.94 -4.67
N VAL A 329 13.62 -8.44 -3.81
CA VAL A 329 14.92 -9.02 -3.53
C VAL A 329 14.83 -9.74 -2.20
N LEU A 330 15.04 -11.06 -2.24
CA LEU A 330 15.06 -11.91 -1.04
C LEU A 330 16.48 -12.39 -0.80
N LYS A 331 16.81 -12.59 0.48
CA LYS A 331 18.08 -13.14 0.94
C LYS A 331 17.83 -14.22 1.99
N ASN A 332 18.59 -15.33 1.89
CA ASN A 332 18.61 -16.41 2.89
C ASN A 332 19.52 -16.08 4.06
#